data_ed2132f9184a05f7700b1ed3d86d59a9
#
_entry.id   ed2132f9184a05f7700b1ed3d86d59a9
#
_cell.length_a   1.000
_cell.length_b   1.000
_cell.length_c   1.000
_cell.angle_alpha   90.00
_cell.angle_beta   90.00
_cell.angle_gamma   90.00
#
_symmetry.space_group_name_H-M   'P 1'
#
loop_
_entity.id
_entity.type
_entity.pdbx_description
1 polymer ?
#
loop_
_entity_poly.entity_id
_entity_poly.type
_entity_poly.pdbx_seq_one_letter_code
_entity_poly.pdbx_strand_id
1 'polypeptide(L)' 'MKEIRLINRAKWLLIDRLNMSEEEAHKYIEKTAMDNCVKRGDIAENIIRTYES' A
#
# COMPACT_ATOMS: atom_id res chain seq x y z
N MET A 1 -10.75 -9.44 -7.76
CA MET A 1 -9.39 -9.92 -7.50
C MET A 1 -8.87 -9.32 -6.20
N LYS A 2 -8.40 -10.17 -5.33
CA LYS A 2 -8.04 -9.76 -3.97
C LYS A 2 -6.88 -8.77 -3.92
N GLU A 3 -5.87 -8.97 -4.77
CA GLU A 3 -4.69 -8.13 -4.75
C GLU A 3 -4.99 -6.67 -5.10
N ILE A 4 -5.84 -6.47 -6.10
CA ILE A 4 -6.23 -5.12 -6.51
C ILE A 4 -6.97 -4.41 -5.38
N ARG A 5 -7.85 -5.11 -4.69
CA ARG A 5 -8.58 -4.54 -3.57
C ARG A 5 -7.66 -4.16 -2.43
N LEU A 6 -6.70 -5.02 -2.11
CA LEU A 6 -5.72 -4.75 -1.06
C LEU A 6 -4.88 -3.52 -1.40
N ILE A 7 -4.41 -3.43 -2.63
CA ILE A 7 -3.59 -2.30 -3.06
C ILE A 7 -4.39 -1.01 -3.00
N ASN A 8 -5.63 -1.01 -3.49
CA ASN A 8 -6.46 0.17 -3.44
C ASN A 8 -6.72 0.62 -2.00
N ARG A 9 -7.02 -0.33 -1.12
CA ARG A 9 -7.27 -0.02 0.28
C ARG A 9 -6.03 0.56 0.95
N ALA A 10 -4.87 -0.04 0.69
CA ALA A 10 -3.61 0.46 1.23
C ALA A 10 -3.30 1.85 0.72
N LYS A 11 -3.54 2.12 -0.56
CA LYS A 11 -3.36 3.46 -1.12
C LYS A 11 -4.21 4.48 -0.37
N TRP A 12 -5.47 4.16 -0.15
CA TRP A 12 -6.37 5.07 0.55
C TRP A 12 -5.89 5.34 1.98
N LEU A 13 -5.38 4.32 2.65
CA LEU A 13 -4.84 4.50 4.00
C LEU A 13 -3.62 5.42 3.99
N LEU A 14 -2.75 5.27 3.01
CA LEU A 14 -1.58 6.14 2.89
C LEU A 14 -1.99 7.58 2.61
N ILE A 15 -2.98 7.76 1.75
CA ILE A 15 -3.50 9.09 1.42
C ILE A 15 -4.12 9.74 2.66
N ASP A 16 -4.93 8.99 3.36
CA ASP A 16 -5.68 9.49 4.52
C ASP A 16 -4.77 9.73 5.74
N ARG A 17 -3.89 8.78 6.02
CA ARG A 17 -3.08 8.83 7.25
C ARG A 17 -1.79 9.62 7.11
N LEU A 18 -1.17 9.57 5.94
CA LEU A 18 0.13 10.19 5.71
C LEU A 18 0.08 11.39 4.76
N ASN A 19 -1.11 11.79 4.35
CA ASN A 19 -1.31 12.91 3.43
C ASN A 19 -0.53 12.76 2.12
N MET A 20 -0.37 11.53 1.67
CA MET A 20 0.26 11.28 0.38
C MET A 20 -0.72 11.54 -0.75
N SER A 21 -0.22 11.94 -1.92
CA SER A 21 -1.03 11.97 -3.11
C SER A 21 -1.24 10.54 -3.60
N GLU A 22 -2.21 10.35 -4.48
CA GLU A 22 -2.47 9.02 -5.04
C GLU A 22 -1.22 8.47 -5.73
N GLU A 23 -0.52 9.33 -6.47
CA GLU A 23 0.70 8.94 -7.15
C GLU A 23 1.80 8.55 -6.16
N GLU A 24 1.95 9.32 -5.10
CA GLU A 24 2.95 9.02 -4.08
C GLU A 24 2.65 7.70 -3.37
N ALA A 25 1.39 7.46 -3.05
CA ALA A 25 0.98 6.22 -2.40
C ALA A 25 1.28 5.02 -3.30
N HIS A 26 0.98 5.15 -4.58
CA HIS A 26 1.24 4.09 -5.56
C HIS A 26 2.74 3.80 -5.66
N LYS A 27 3.55 4.83 -5.77
CA LYS A 27 5.01 4.68 -5.85
C LYS A 27 5.57 4.08 -4.57
N TYR A 28 5.04 4.49 -3.43
CA TYR A 28 5.48 3.94 -2.16
C TYR A 28 5.30 2.43 -2.10
N ILE A 29 4.14 1.95 -2.51
CA ILE A 29 3.85 0.52 -2.51
C ILE A 29 4.77 -0.22 -3.47
N GLU A 30 4.93 0.30 -4.68
CA GLU A 30 5.79 -0.33 -5.69
C GLU A 30 7.25 -0.38 -5.24
N LYS A 31 7.76 0.74 -4.78
CA LYS A 31 9.16 0.84 -4.37
C LYS A 31 9.44 -0.07 -3.18
N THR A 32 8.57 -0.05 -2.19
CA THR A 32 8.75 -0.87 -0.99
C THR A 32 8.72 -2.36 -1.34
N ALA A 33 7.81 -2.76 -2.21
CA ALA A 33 7.73 -4.15 -2.65
C ALA A 33 9.01 -4.56 -3.39
N MET A 34 9.51 -3.69 -4.25
CA MET A 34 10.73 -3.96 -4.99
C MET A 34 11.95 -4.05 -4.07
N ASP A 35 12.06 -3.11 -3.14
CA ASP A 35 13.20 -3.08 -2.21
C ASP A 35 13.25 -4.33 -1.32
N ASN A 36 12.10 -4.87 -0.97
CA ASN A 36 12.00 -6.05 -0.12
C ASN A 36 11.84 -7.35 -0.91
N CYS A 37 11.83 -7.27 -2.23
CA CYS A 37 11.66 -8.44 -3.09
C CYS A 37 10.40 -9.23 -2.76
N VAL A 38 9.31 -8.52 -2.50
CA VAL A 38 8.02 -9.13 -2.20
C VAL A 38 6.97 -8.57 -3.15
N LYS A 39 5.79 -9.17 -3.14
CA LYS A 39 4.69 -8.73 -3.99
C LYS A 39 4.05 -7.47 -3.43
N ARG A 40 3.48 -6.65 -4.32
CA ARG A 40 2.79 -5.44 -3.90
C ARG A 40 1.62 -5.76 -2.96
N GLY A 41 0.95 -6.87 -3.20
CA GLY A 41 -0.13 -7.31 -2.32
C GLY A 41 0.33 -7.55 -0.89
N ASP A 42 1.54 -8.05 -0.71
CA ASP A 42 2.10 -8.27 0.62
C ASP A 42 2.34 -6.95 1.35
N ILE A 43 2.85 -5.96 0.63
CA ILE A 43 3.06 -4.63 1.19
C ILE A 43 1.72 -4.00 1.55
N ALA A 44 0.74 -4.12 0.66
CA ALA A 44 -0.60 -3.58 0.91
C ALA A 44 -1.21 -4.21 2.16
N GLU A 45 -1.07 -5.50 2.33
CA GLU A 45 -1.58 -6.19 3.51
C GLU A 45 -0.92 -5.69 4.79
N ASN A 46 0.39 -5.47 4.75
CA ASN A 46 1.11 -4.92 5.90
C ASN A 46 0.62 -3.51 6.25
N ILE A 47 0.41 -2.68 5.24
CA ILE A 47 -0.10 -1.32 5.46
C ILE A 47 -1.47 -1.36 6.10
N ILE A 48 -2.35 -2.19 5.58
CA ILE A 48 -3.70 -2.33 6.13
C ILE A 48 -3.64 -2.79 7.58
N ARG A 49 -2.81 -3.78 7.85
CA ARG A 49 -2.66 -4.31 9.20
C ARG A 49 -2.11 -3.26 10.16
N THR A 50 -1.19 -2.44 9.69
CA THR A 50 -0.57 -1.40 10.51
C THR A 50 -1.54 -0.29 10.85
N TYR A 51 -2.33 0.17 9.88
CA TYR A 51 -3.17 1.35 10.07
C TYR A 51 -4.61 1.06 10.43
N GLU A 52 -5.07 -0.16 10.24
CA GLU A 52 -6.47 -0.53 10.58
C GLU A 52 -6.62 -1.35 11.84
N SER A 53 -5.54 -1.79 12.40
CA SER A 53 -5.61 -2.63 13.60
C SER A 53 -5.97 -1.83 14.86
#